data_0865ab6d1e3702aad13dfd6cf583bd80
#
_entry.id   0865ab6d1e3702aad13dfd6cf583bd80
#
_cell.length_a   1.000
_cell.length_b   1.000
_cell.length_c   1.000
_cell.angle_alpha   90.00
_cell.angle_beta   90.00
_cell.angle_gamma   90.00
#
_symmetry.space_group_name_H-M   'P 1'
#
loop_
_entity.id
_entity.type
_entity.pdbx_description
1 polymer ?
#
loop_
_entity_poly.entity_id
_entity_poly.type
_entity_poly.pdbx_seq_one_letter_code
_entity_poly.pdbx_strand_id
1 'polypeptide(L)'
;MLFRALVQNDSRLQESAGQLTLWREQAQNGTNKKFINQPFDNIDAELVDLISEQPPGRTIAVICPDLALARKLEARVRNDLIQKSSRTPRVAEHIDLAQKYQVHFSCAENVKGLEFDTMIYVGLEKIDWANPQELNKVYVTISRPRKRLIMFGNQYDLPDTVATCLLTYSECRSA
;
A
#
# COMPACT_ATOMS: atom_id res chain seq x y z
N MET A 1 23.84 -5.22 6.55
CA MET A 1 24.83 -4.45 7.33
C MET A 1 24.80 -2.95 7.05
N LEU A 2 24.70 -2.48 5.82
CA LEU A 2 24.65 -1.03 5.50
C LEU A 2 23.48 -0.27 6.14
N PHE A 3 22.32 -0.87 6.25
CA PHE A 3 21.13 -0.25 6.80
C PHE A 3 21.23 0.08 8.30
N ARG A 4 21.92 -0.77 9.08
CA ARG A 4 22.20 -0.53 10.51
C ARG A 4 23.14 0.66 10.75
N ALA A 5 24.08 0.88 9.85
CA ALA A 5 25.07 1.95 9.98
C ALA A 5 24.51 3.34 9.65
N LEU A 6 23.56 3.42 8.72
CA LEU A 6 22.89 4.68 8.35
C LEU A 6 21.87 5.13 9.41
N VAL A 7 21.23 4.19 10.10
CA VAL A 7 20.19 4.45 11.11
C VAL A 7 20.77 4.87 12.46
N GLN A 8 22.02 4.52 12.79
CA GLN A 8 22.61 4.83 14.10
C GLN A 8 22.96 6.30 14.32
N ASN A 9 22.97 7.13 13.26
CA ASN A 9 23.40 8.52 13.36
C ASN A 9 22.29 9.59 13.27
N ASP A 10 21.02 9.19 13.06
CA ASP A 10 19.89 10.14 13.01
C ASP A 10 18.68 9.57 13.74
N SER A 11 18.27 10.24 14.84
CA SER A 11 17.10 9.82 15.64
C SER A 11 15.78 9.80 14.84
N ARG A 12 15.70 10.58 13.76
CA ARG A 12 14.55 10.59 12.85
C ARG A 12 14.52 9.36 11.93
N LEU A 13 15.71 8.85 11.56
CA LEU A 13 15.87 7.62 10.80
C LEU A 13 15.65 6.38 11.67
N GLN A 14 15.79 6.47 13.01
CA GLN A 14 15.52 5.36 13.91
C GLN A 14 14.03 5.00 14.00
N GLU A 15 13.14 5.99 13.99
CA GLU A 15 11.70 5.76 13.92
C GLU A 15 11.29 5.14 12.56
N SER A 16 11.83 5.66 11.46
CA SER A 16 11.65 5.10 10.12
C SER A 16 12.22 3.69 9.99
N ALA A 17 13.32 3.38 10.69
CA ALA A 17 13.92 2.04 10.71
C ALA A 17 13.09 1.03 11.49
N GLY A 18 12.41 1.43 12.56
CA GLY A 18 11.44 0.58 13.25
C GLY A 18 10.30 0.15 12.33
N GLN A 19 9.81 1.07 11.52
CA GLN A 19 8.75 0.83 10.53
C GLN A 19 9.23 -0.08 9.38
N LEU A 20 10.47 0.08 8.92
CA LEU A 20 11.08 -0.78 7.91
C LEU A 20 11.44 -2.18 8.48
N THR A 21 11.71 -2.28 9.78
CA THR A 21 11.90 -3.56 10.47
C THR A 21 10.59 -4.34 10.51
N LEU A 22 9.46 -3.69 10.76
CA LEU A 22 8.15 -4.32 10.69
C LEU A 22 7.82 -4.82 9.27
N TRP A 23 8.15 -4.06 8.26
CA TRP A 23 8.08 -4.50 6.86
C TRP A 23 8.85 -5.80 6.64
N ARG A 24 10.04 -5.90 7.20
CA ARG A 24 10.88 -7.10 7.16
C ARG A 24 10.27 -8.26 7.95
N GLU A 25 9.75 -8.01 9.14
CA GLU A 25 9.14 -9.03 10.00
C GLU A 25 7.84 -9.57 9.41
N GLN A 26 7.00 -8.71 8.83
CA GLN A 26 5.81 -9.15 8.12
C GLN A 26 6.14 -9.96 6.85
N ALA A 27 7.30 -9.73 6.21
CA ALA A 27 7.76 -10.58 5.12
C ALA A 27 8.08 -12.00 5.58
N GLN A 28 8.49 -12.17 6.84
CA GLN A 28 8.72 -13.48 7.46
C GLN A 28 7.42 -14.18 7.84
N ASN A 29 6.34 -13.43 8.09
CA ASN A 29 5.04 -13.96 8.52
C ASN A 29 4.10 -14.39 7.37
N GLY A 30 4.62 -14.64 6.18
CA GLY A 30 3.84 -15.23 5.08
C GLY A 30 3.01 -14.26 4.24
N THR A 31 2.98 -12.97 4.55
CA THR A 31 2.34 -11.96 3.69
C THR A 31 3.16 -11.74 2.43
N ASN A 32 2.54 -11.95 1.26
CA ASN A 32 3.18 -11.67 -0.03
C ASN A 32 3.24 -10.15 -0.26
N LYS A 33 4.44 -9.61 -0.52
CA LYS A 33 4.67 -8.17 -0.73
C LYS A 33 5.23 -7.91 -2.12
N LYS A 34 4.69 -6.89 -2.77
CA LYS A 34 5.13 -6.44 -4.08
C LYS A 34 5.23 -4.92 -4.10
N PHE A 35 6.34 -4.39 -4.56
CA PHE A 35 6.45 -2.98 -4.94
C PHE A 35 6.40 -2.87 -6.46
N ILE A 36 5.64 -1.91 -6.96
CA ILE A 36 5.50 -1.60 -8.39
C ILE A 36 5.95 -0.16 -8.60
N ASN A 37 6.99 0.01 -9.40
CA ASN A 37 7.55 1.31 -9.72
C ASN A 37 6.68 2.01 -10.77
N GLN A 38 5.55 2.56 -10.33
CA GLN A 38 4.63 3.35 -11.16
C GLN A 38 4.08 4.52 -10.34
N PRO A 39 4.14 5.75 -10.85
CA PRO A 39 3.58 6.92 -10.20
C PRO A 39 2.05 6.87 -10.19
N PHE A 40 1.44 7.50 -9.21
CA PHE A 40 -0.01 7.53 -8.98
C PHE A 40 -0.84 7.86 -10.23
N ASP A 41 -0.33 8.69 -11.11
CA ASP A 41 -1.08 9.14 -12.29
C ASP A 41 -1.12 8.11 -13.43
N ASN A 42 -0.35 7.03 -13.35
CA ASN A 42 -0.19 6.02 -14.42
C ASN A 42 -0.54 4.59 -13.99
N ILE A 43 -1.20 4.38 -12.83
CA ILE A 43 -1.41 3.04 -12.27
C ILE A 43 -2.72 2.36 -12.71
N ASP A 44 -3.61 3.05 -13.41
CA ASP A 44 -5.00 2.63 -13.59
C ASP A 44 -5.14 1.21 -14.17
N ALA A 45 -4.48 0.92 -15.27
CA ALA A 45 -4.56 -0.39 -15.91
C ALA A 45 -4.00 -1.51 -15.01
N GLU A 46 -2.80 -1.33 -14.46
CA GLU A 46 -2.16 -2.30 -13.57
C GLU A 46 -2.99 -2.53 -12.29
N LEU A 47 -3.55 -1.46 -11.72
CA LEU A 47 -4.42 -1.54 -10.54
C LEU A 47 -5.67 -2.37 -10.82
N VAL A 48 -6.33 -2.11 -11.95
CA VAL A 48 -7.53 -2.86 -12.37
C VAL A 48 -7.21 -4.34 -12.57
N ASP A 49 -6.11 -4.66 -13.24
CA ASP A 49 -5.67 -6.03 -13.48
C ASP A 49 -5.37 -6.75 -12.16
N LEU A 50 -4.60 -6.14 -11.25
CA LEU A 50 -4.29 -6.69 -9.94
C LEU A 50 -5.53 -6.96 -9.07
N ILE A 51 -6.52 -6.07 -9.12
CA ILE A 51 -7.78 -6.27 -8.40
C ILE A 51 -8.59 -7.40 -9.03
N SER A 52 -8.62 -7.47 -10.36
CA SER A 52 -9.38 -8.48 -11.10
C SER A 52 -8.81 -9.89 -10.89
N GLU A 53 -7.51 -10.02 -10.71
CA GLU A 53 -6.82 -11.28 -10.41
C GLU A 53 -7.08 -11.80 -8.99
N GLN A 54 -7.61 -10.97 -8.08
CA GLN A 54 -7.83 -11.42 -6.71
C GLN A 54 -8.97 -12.43 -6.64
N PRO A 55 -8.79 -13.56 -5.91
CA PRO A 55 -9.85 -14.56 -5.74
C PRO A 55 -11.15 -13.95 -5.23
N PRO A 56 -12.30 -14.50 -5.65
CA PRO A 56 -13.60 -14.11 -5.11
C PRO A 56 -13.64 -14.23 -3.57
N GLY A 57 -14.38 -13.35 -2.93
CA GLY A 57 -14.55 -13.35 -1.47
C GLY A 57 -13.40 -12.78 -0.66
N ARG A 58 -12.28 -12.36 -1.29
CA ARG A 58 -11.23 -11.61 -0.59
C ARG A 58 -11.63 -10.17 -0.35
N THR A 59 -11.34 -9.69 0.86
CA THR A 59 -11.47 -8.28 1.20
C THR A 59 -10.30 -7.49 0.60
N ILE A 60 -10.61 -6.42 -0.14
CA ILE A 60 -9.61 -5.61 -0.83
C ILE A 60 -9.76 -4.15 -0.43
N ALA A 61 -8.67 -3.51 -0.03
CA ALA A 61 -8.58 -2.07 0.18
C ALA A 61 -7.50 -1.45 -0.70
N VAL A 62 -7.84 -0.34 -1.35
CA VAL A 62 -6.90 0.55 -2.04
C VAL A 62 -6.75 1.79 -1.18
N ILE A 63 -5.56 2.01 -0.67
CA ILE A 63 -5.27 3.08 0.27
C ILE A 63 -4.44 4.15 -0.42
N CYS A 64 -4.93 5.37 -0.35
CA CYS A 64 -4.29 6.58 -0.83
C CYS A 64 -3.76 7.42 0.34
N PRO A 65 -2.84 8.36 0.10
CA PRO A 65 -2.36 9.28 1.12
C PRO A 65 -3.49 10.07 1.81
N ASP A 66 -4.52 10.42 1.03
CA ASP A 66 -5.73 11.08 1.55
C ASP A 66 -7.00 10.64 0.82
N LEU A 67 -8.15 11.02 1.36
CA LEU A 67 -9.45 10.63 0.82
C LEU A 67 -9.79 11.30 -0.51
N ALA A 68 -9.24 12.49 -0.79
CA ALA A 68 -9.44 13.19 -2.05
C ALA A 68 -8.77 12.44 -3.21
N LEU A 69 -7.55 11.96 -2.99
CA LEU A 69 -6.85 11.08 -3.93
C LEU A 69 -7.57 9.75 -4.11
N ALA A 70 -8.13 9.18 -3.04
CA ALA A 70 -8.93 7.95 -3.13
C ALA A 70 -10.17 8.14 -4.01
N ARG A 71 -10.88 9.25 -3.88
CA ARG A 71 -12.02 9.61 -4.73
C ARG A 71 -11.61 9.80 -6.19
N LYS A 72 -10.50 10.52 -6.42
CA LYS A 72 -9.97 10.75 -7.76
C LYS A 72 -9.60 9.43 -8.46
N LEU A 73 -8.91 8.56 -7.76
CA LEU A 73 -8.48 7.26 -8.32
C LEU A 73 -9.68 6.35 -8.58
N GLU A 74 -10.59 6.24 -7.62
CA GLU A 74 -11.80 5.43 -7.77
C GLU A 74 -12.62 5.86 -9.00
N ALA A 75 -12.82 7.17 -9.19
CA ALA A 75 -13.53 7.70 -10.36
C ALA A 75 -12.85 7.34 -11.69
N ARG A 76 -11.50 7.33 -11.74
CA ARG A 76 -10.73 6.94 -12.92
C ARG A 76 -10.92 5.48 -13.29
N VAL A 77 -10.88 4.58 -12.29
CA VAL A 77 -10.86 3.12 -12.53
C VAL A 77 -12.22 2.44 -12.44
N ARG A 78 -13.26 3.15 -12.01
CA ARG A 78 -14.63 2.60 -11.76
C ARG A 78 -15.17 1.75 -12.90
N ASN A 79 -15.20 2.31 -14.09
CA ASN A 79 -15.80 1.63 -15.24
C ASN A 79 -15.04 0.38 -15.63
N ASP A 80 -13.71 0.45 -15.66
CA ASP A 80 -12.85 -0.68 -16.01
C ASP A 80 -12.92 -1.78 -14.96
N LEU A 81 -12.98 -1.42 -13.66
CA LEU A 81 -13.16 -2.39 -12.58
C LEU A 81 -14.50 -3.13 -12.69
N ILE A 82 -15.59 -2.42 -12.95
CA ILE A 82 -16.90 -3.03 -13.10
C ILE A 82 -16.94 -3.96 -14.33
N GLN A 83 -16.27 -3.58 -15.41
CA GLN A 83 -16.22 -4.39 -16.63
C GLN A 83 -15.34 -5.63 -16.51
N LYS A 84 -14.16 -5.50 -15.88
CA LYS A 84 -13.16 -6.59 -15.79
C LYS A 84 -13.34 -7.48 -14.55
N SER A 85 -13.91 -6.95 -13.48
CA SER A 85 -14.12 -7.72 -12.25
C SER A 85 -15.57 -7.67 -11.82
N SER A 86 -16.06 -8.70 -11.15
CA SER A 86 -17.40 -8.70 -10.53
C SER A 86 -17.44 -7.87 -9.24
N ARG A 87 -16.58 -6.86 -9.10
CA ARG A 87 -16.42 -6.06 -7.89
C ARG A 87 -16.88 -4.63 -8.10
N THR A 88 -17.52 -4.09 -7.08
CA THR A 88 -17.98 -2.69 -7.09
C THR A 88 -16.99 -1.81 -6.32
N PRO A 89 -16.35 -0.84 -6.98
CA PRO A 89 -15.51 0.12 -6.29
C PRO A 89 -16.35 1.08 -5.45
N ARG A 90 -15.89 1.37 -4.25
CA ARG A 90 -16.55 2.28 -3.32
C ARG A 90 -15.54 3.09 -2.54
N VAL A 91 -15.71 4.41 -2.52
CA VAL A 91 -15.00 5.28 -1.58
C VAL A 91 -15.72 5.23 -0.24
N ALA A 92 -14.99 4.90 0.82
CA ALA A 92 -15.57 4.72 2.15
C ALA A 92 -14.78 5.44 3.23
N GLU A 93 -15.48 6.23 4.03
CA GLU A 93 -15.02 6.72 5.33
C GLU A 93 -15.25 5.66 6.42
N HIS A 94 -16.34 4.88 6.26
CA HIS A 94 -16.65 3.73 7.09
C HIS A 94 -16.71 2.48 6.23
N ILE A 95 -15.84 1.51 6.51
CA ILE A 95 -15.67 0.31 5.73
C ILE A 95 -16.43 -0.83 6.38
N ASP A 96 -17.33 -1.46 5.61
CA ASP A 96 -18.03 -2.68 6.01
C ASP A 96 -17.35 -3.90 5.36
N LEU A 97 -16.59 -4.65 6.15
CA LEU A 97 -15.88 -5.85 5.68
C LEU A 97 -16.80 -7.03 5.33
N ALA A 98 -18.09 -6.97 5.66
CA ALA A 98 -19.06 -7.97 5.22
C ALA A 98 -19.34 -7.90 3.72
N GLN A 99 -19.08 -6.75 3.09
CA GLN A 99 -19.28 -6.50 1.67
C GLN A 99 -18.11 -7.02 0.82
N LYS A 100 -17.96 -8.32 0.72
CA LYS A 100 -16.80 -8.98 0.07
C LYS A 100 -16.67 -8.74 -1.45
N TYR A 101 -17.71 -8.25 -2.10
CA TYR A 101 -17.68 -7.89 -3.52
C TYR A 101 -17.30 -6.43 -3.76
N GLN A 102 -17.05 -5.69 -2.71
CA GLN A 102 -16.60 -4.31 -2.81
C GLN A 102 -15.07 -4.22 -2.79
N VAL A 103 -14.56 -3.22 -3.53
CA VAL A 103 -13.20 -2.74 -3.39
C VAL A 103 -13.26 -1.40 -2.70
N HIS A 104 -12.67 -1.32 -1.53
CA HIS A 104 -12.72 -0.12 -0.69
C HIS A 104 -11.57 0.82 -1.03
N PHE A 105 -11.89 2.00 -1.56
CA PHE A 105 -10.95 3.09 -1.77
C PHE A 105 -11.01 4.01 -0.56
N SER A 106 -9.90 4.24 0.13
CA SER A 106 -9.88 5.00 1.38
C SER A 106 -8.50 5.56 1.70
N CYS A 107 -8.30 6.04 2.92
CA CYS A 107 -7.02 6.50 3.46
C CYS A 107 -6.68 5.77 4.77
N ALA A 108 -5.45 5.97 5.26
CA ALA A 108 -4.93 5.24 6.41
C ALA A 108 -5.77 5.43 7.69
N GLU A 109 -6.33 6.61 7.88
CA GLU A 109 -7.16 6.93 9.04
C GLU A 109 -8.41 6.05 9.15
N ASN A 110 -9.01 5.72 8.02
CA ASN A 110 -10.26 4.98 7.95
C ASN A 110 -10.08 3.46 8.03
N VAL A 111 -8.85 2.96 7.89
CA VAL A 111 -8.53 1.52 7.99
C VAL A 111 -7.96 1.12 9.34
N LYS A 112 -7.82 2.08 10.25
CA LYS A 112 -7.33 1.82 11.60
C LYS A 112 -8.22 0.78 12.32
N GLY A 113 -7.60 -0.31 12.78
CA GLY A 113 -8.32 -1.41 13.45
C GLY A 113 -8.96 -2.44 12.52
N LEU A 114 -8.91 -2.23 11.19
CA LEU A 114 -9.41 -3.18 10.21
C LEU A 114 -8.25 -4.01 9.62
N GLU A 115 -8.56 -5.21 9.16
CA GLU A 115 -7.63 -6.08 8.46
C GLU A 115 -8.23 -6.54 7.12
N PHE A 116 -7.39 -6.60 6.09
CA PHE A 116 -7.80 -6.98 4.73
C PHE A 116 -6.99 -8.16 4.24
N ASP A 117 -7.57 -8.99 3.39
CA ASP A 117 -6.81 -10.05 2.71
C ASP A 117 -5.76 -9.46 1.78
N THR A 118 -6.16 -8.46 0.99
CA THR A 118 -5.28 -7.74 0.07
C THR A 118 -5.38 -6.24 0.33
N MET A 119 -4.25 -5.60 0.50
CA MET A 119 -4.14 -4.16 0.59
C MET A 119 -3.22 -3.64 -0.50
N ILE A 120 -3.65 -2.60 -1.17
CA ILE A 120 -2.91 -1.92 -2.23
C ILE A 120 -2.71 -0.48 -1.79
N TYR A 121 -1.47 -0.09 -1.50
CA TYR A 121 -1.13 1.27 -1.14
C TYR A 121 -0.58 2.00 -2.35
N VAL A 122 -1.19 3.10 -2.74
CA VAL A 122 -0.85 3.86 -3.94
C VAL A 122 -0.41 5.28 -3.59
N GLY A 123 0.45 5.86 -4.44
CA GLY A 123 0.88 7.25 -4.30
C GLY A 123 1.93 7.45 -3.20
N LEU A 124 2.84 6.51 -3.02
CA LEU A 124 3.93 6.63 -2.06
C LEU A 124 4.80 7.87 -2.29
N GLU A 125 4.95 8.30 -3.54
CA GLU A 125 5.68 9.52 -3.91
C GLU A 125 4.99 10.83 -3.48
N LYS A 126 3.72 10.75 -3.06
CA LYS A 126 2.94 11.91 -2.58
C LYS A 126 2.99 12.06 -1.05
N ILE A 127 3.70 11.17 -0.37
CA ILE A 127 3.85 11.19 1.08
C ILE A 127 5.02 12.10 1.47
N ASP A 128 4.82 12.94 2.47
CA ASP A 128 5.92 13.67 3.11
C ASP A 128 6.68 12.73 4.07
N TRP A 129 7.72 12.10 3.55
CA TRP A 129 8.58 11.16 4.29
C TRP A 129 9.38 11.79 5.41
N ALA A 130 9.44 13.13 5.51
CA ALA A 130 10.04 13.86 6.62
C ALA A 130 9.05 14.10 7.78
N ASN A 131 7.75 13.87 7.53
CA ASN A 131 6.69 14.10 8.51
C ASN A 131 6.41 12.81 9.32
N PRO A 132 6.64 12.79 10.65
CA PRO A 132 6.40 11.60 11.48
C PRO A 132 4.93 11.13 11.47
N GLN A 133 3.97 12.02 11.30
CA GLN A 133 2.55 11.66 11.22
C GLN A 133 2.24 10.90 9.93
N GLU A 134 2.80 11.31 8.80
CA GLU A 134 2.67 10.61 7.53
C GLU A 134 3.34 9.22 7.58
N LEU A 135 4.52 9.12 8.20
CA LEU A 135 5.18 7.84 8.43
C LEU A 135 4.34 6.89 9.27
N ASN A 136 3.67 7.40 10.31
CA ASN A 136 2.77 6.59 11.12
C ASN A 136 1.56 6.08 10.32
N LYS A 137 1.02 6.87 9.40
CA LYS A 137 -0.04 6.41 8.48
C LYS A 137 0.43 5.28 7.57
N VAL A 138 1.64 5.40 7.01
CA VAL A 138 2.26 4.31 6.23
C VAL A 138 2.36 3.05 7.07
N TYR A 139 2.89 3.16 8.30
CA TYR A 139 3.02 2.04 9.22
C TYR A 139 1.69 1.36 9.51
N VAL A 140 0.66 2.11 9.85
CA VAL A 140 -0.69 1.59 10.09
C VAL A 140 -1.19 0.81 8.87
N THR A 141 -1.00 1.37 7.68
CA THR A 141 -1.44 0.75 6.44
C THR A 141 -0.72 -0.58 6.15
N ILE A 142 0.61 -0.59 6.21
CA ILE A 142 1.40 -1.78 5.87
C ILE A 142 1.28 -2.92 6.88
N SER A 143 0.75 -2.65 8.08
CA SER A 143 0.52 -3.65 9.12
C SER A 143 -0.84 -4.38 9.02
N ARG A 144 -1.73 -3.97 8.11
CA ARG A 144 -3.11 -4.47 8.02
C ARG A 144 -3.37 -5.63 7.05
N PRO A 145 -2.56 -5.86 6.01
CA PRO A 145 -2.82 -6.96 5.10
C PRO A 145 -2.54 -8.31 5.75
N ARG A 146 -3.45 -9.26 5.54
CA ARG A 146 -3.32 -10.65 6.03
C ARG A 146 -2.56 -11.54 5.05
N LYS A 147 -2.70 -11.30 3.74
CA LYS A 147 -2.19 -12.21 2.69
C LYS A 147 -1.31 -11.50 1.69
N ARG A 148 -1.72 -10.30 1.24
CA ARG A 148 -1.02 -9.61 0.17
C ARG A 148 -0.94 -8.11 0.41
N LEU A 149 0.24 -7.55 0.26
CA LEU A 149 0.50 -6.11 0.26
C LEU A 149 1.15 -5.73 -1.06
N ILE A 150 0.51 -4.82 -1.79
CA ILE A 150 1.05 -4.25 -3.02
C ILE A 150 1.24 -2.76 -2.79
N MET A 151 2.36 -2.21 -3.21
CA MET A 151 2.63 -0.79 -3.09
C MET A 151 3.05 -0.20 -4.42
N PHE A 152 2.48 0.95 -4.75
CA PHE A 152 2.81 1.73 -5.94
C PHE A 152 3.47 3.04 -5.55
N GLY A 153 4.51 3.40 -6.26
CA GLY A 153 5.19 4.67 -6.11
C GLY A 153 6.24 4.87 -7.18
N ASN A 154 6.59 6.12 -7.46
CA ASN A 154 7.73 6.42 -8.31
C ASN A 154 9.02 6.35 -7.47
N GLN A 155 9.88 5.38 -7.74
CA GLN A 155 11.13 5.18 -6.98
C GLN A 155 12.05 6.41 -6.97
N TYR A 156 12.00 7.24 -8.01
CA TYR A 156 12.84 8.44 -8.12
C TYR A 156 12.36 9.62 -7.28
N ASP A 157 11.10 9.59 -6.84
CA ASP A 157 10.50 10.60 -5.98
C ASP A 157 10.42 10.14 -4.51
N LEU A 158 10.94 8.95 -4.21
CA LEU A 158 11.06 8.41 -2.85
C LEU A 158 12.45 8.70 -2.27
N PRO A 159 12.60 8.87 -0.95
CA PRO A 159 13.91 8.87 -0.33
C PRO A 159 14.70 7.59 -0.70
N ASP A 160 15.99 7.70 -0.97
CA ASP A 160 16.84 6.59 -1.41
C ASP A 160 16.76 5.37 -0.47
N THR A 161 16.69 5.62 0.84
CA THR A 161 16.54 4.56 1.84
C THR A 161 15.23 3.80 1.72
N VAL A 162 14.14 4.49 1.43
CA VAL A 162 12.81 3.91 1.23
C VAL A 162 12.77 3.14 -0.08
N ALA A 163 13.21 3.76 -1.18
CA ALA A 163 13.24 3.13 -2.50
C ALA A 163 14.08 1.84 -2.48
N THR A 164 15.27 1.88 -1.91
CA THR A 164 16.16 0.71 -1.77
C THR A 164 15.48 -0.41 -0.95
N CYS A 165 14.83 -0.07 0.15
CA CYS A 165 14.11 -1.03 0.96
C CYS A 165 12.98 -1.71 0.19
N LEU A 166 12.13 -0.94 -0.48
CA LEU A 166 10.99 -1.45 -1.23
C LEU A 166 11.43 -2.37 -2.38
N LEU A 167 12.46 -1.99 -3.13
CA LEU A 167 13.02 -2.78 -4.22
C LEU A 167 13.63 -4.08 -3.72
N THR A 168 14.47 -4.03 -2.69
CA THR A 168 15.14 -5.21 -2.13
C THR A 168 14.16 -6.26 -1.64
N TYR A 169 13.07 -5.85 -1.00
CA TYR A 169 12.07 -6.80 -0.46
C TYR A 169 11.04 -7.27 -1.48
N SER A 170 10.89 -6.59 -2.61
CA SER A 170 10.07 -7.06 -3.73
C SER A 170 10.73 -8.16 -4.53
N GLU A 171 12.05 -8.12 -4.68
CA GLU A 171 12.82 -9.06 -5.50
C GLU A 171 13.06 -10.40 -4.81
N CYS A 172 13.03 -10.46 -3.48
CA CYS A 172 13.33 -11.66 -2.70
C CYS A 172 12.31 -12.80 -2.80
N ARG A 173 11.27 -12.72 -3.64
CA ARG A 173 10.27 -13.79 -3.81
C ARG A 173 10.01 -14.22 -5.25
N SER A 174 10.92 -13.96 -6.15
CA SER A 174 10.88 -14.48 -7.53
C SER A 174 11.75 -15.72 -7.71
N ALA A 175 12.01 -16.45 -6.63
CA ALA A 175 12.72 -17.73 -6.68
C ALA A 175 11.85 -18.83 -6.10
#